data_a7ee4eef5f1b62ed1ef87013cd642502
#
_entry.id   a7ee4eef5f1b62ed1ef87013cd642502
#
_cell.length_a   1.000
_cell.length_b   1.000
_cell.length_c   1.000
_cell.angle_alpha   90.00
_cell.angle_beta   90.00
_cell.angle_gamma   90.00
#
_symmetry.space_group_name_H-M   'P 1'
#
loop_
_entity.id
_entity.type
_entity.pdbx_description
1 polymer ?
#
loop_
_entity_poly.entity_id
_entity_poly.type
_entity_poly.pdbx_seq_one_letter_code
_entity_poly.pdbx_strand_id
1 'polypeptide(L)'
;MVSQKNGRKINVGLIGCGGIANLHMKVFKSMKNVNVVGVCDLNIERARETAHKFKVEKIFRDYNDLFELKDLGLVDICTPISTHARIACDAAKAVPAVLVEKPMALSVAECDEVINTVNRHGSRLCISHQQLFLPSVERIKSIVDQEGFDLLSVTTRQKESFERLKSYGLAADWMVAPEQGGILWEVCTHLVYLQLHFLPNVKEVYAIGSKTRYPVYDNFAVLLRTDDSSFGLIDLSWTTNETEIVYEVCDAGGRKLQAYRDFDYFIENKAYPPLSAKGVTRGFLTEEKRVLQKWAKFGFNYVQRRKMIPHFKLFTKYLDSIENDLPSPVTPEDGRKTINLLEHIKKSLDENQPSLIAR
;
A
#
# COMPACT_ATOMS: atom_id res chain seq x y z
N MET A 1 -27.57 4.84 2.88
CA MET A 1 -27.70 5.13 4.33
C MET A 1 -27.49 3.82 5.06
N VAL A 2 -26.29 3.57 5.59
CA VAL A 2 -25.97 2.35 6.37
C VAL A 2 -26.52 2.58 7.77
N SER A 3 -27.40 1.69 8.18
CA SER A 3 -28.02 1.67 9.53
C SER A 3 -26.93 1.53 10.59
N GLN A 4 -26.75 2.52 11.45
CA GLN A 4 -25.94 2.43 12.66
C GLN A 4 -26.62 1.39 13.60
N LYS A 5 -26.15 0.15 13.56
CA LYS A 5 -26.42 -0.82 14.62
C LYS A 5 -25.49 -0.49 15.78
N ASN A 6 -26.09 -0.07 16.90
CA ASN A 6 -25.49 0.24 18.20
C ASN A 6 -24.34 1.27 18.16
N GLY A 7 -24.56 2.45 18.72
CA GLY A 7 -23.63 3.57 18.82
C GLY A 7 -22.37 3.35 19.70
N ARG A 8 -21.84 2.13 19.77
CA ARG A 8 -20.61 1.79 20.51
C ARG A 8 -19.41 2.04 19.60
N LYS A 9 -18.50 2.90 20.04
CA LYS A 9 -17.24 3.15 19.34
C LYS A 9 -16.30 1.96 19.46
N ILE A 10 -15.54 1.67 18.40
CA ILE A 10 -14.45 0.68 18.44
C ILE A 10 -13.26 1.33 19.16
N ASN A 11 -12.81 0.72 20.25
CA ASN A 11 -11.62 1.13 20.97
C ASN A 11 -10.36 0.62 20.21
N VAL A 12 -9.47 1.54 19.88
CA VAL A 12 -8.25 1.28 19.12
C VAL A 12 -7.03 1.51 19.99
N GLY A 13 -6.10 0.56 20.00
CA GLY A 13 -4.75 0.70 20.52
C GLY A 13 -3.75 0.85 19.40
N LEU A 14 -2.82 1.81 19.47
CA LEU A 14 -1.78 2.03 18.48
C LEU A 14 -0.43 1.53 19.00
N ILE A 15 0.28 0.72 18.21
CA ILE A 15 1.63 0.25 18.50
C ILE A 15 2.60 0.80 17.45
N GLY A 16 3.61 1.53 17.90
CA GLY A 16 4.51 2.33 17.07
C GLY A 16 4.01 3.75 16.90
N CYS A 17 4.83 4.74 17.29
CA CYS A 17 4.50 6.17 17.25
C CYS A 17 5.38 6.94 16.25
N GLY A 18 5.75 6.27 15.14
CA GLY A 18 6.56 6.83 14.07
C GLY A 18 5.80 7.75 13.09
N GLY A 19 6.41 8.00 11.94
CA GLY A 19 5.85 8.89 10.91
C GLY A 19 4.49 8.46 10.39
N ILE A 20 4.33 7.17 10.04
CA ILE A 20 3.06 6.63 9.53
C ILE A 20 1.96 6.62 10.60
N ALA A 21 2.31 6.34 11.85
CA ALA A 21 1.40 6.39 12.97
C ALA A 21 0.70 7.75 13.13
N ASN A 22 1.42 8.85 12.86
CA ASN A 22 0.83 10.19 12.86
C ASN A 22 -0.29 10.35 11.80
N LEU A 23 -0.16 9.68 10.66
CA LEU A 23 -1.19 9.69 9.62
C LEU A 23 -2.40 8.85 10.06
N HIS A 24 -2.16 7.61 10.57
CA HIS A 24 -3.20 6.73 11.10
C HIS A 24 -3.99 7.42 12.22
N MET A 25 -3.31 8.06 13.15
CA MET A 25 -3.94 8.83 14.23
C MET A 25 -4.85 9.96 13.71
N LYS A 26 -4.41 10.69 12.68
CA LYS A 26 -5.26 11.73 12.03
C LYS A 26 -6.51 11.11 11.41
N VAL A 27 -6.37 9.94 10.78
CA VAL A 27 -7.49 9.20 10.19
C VAL A 27 -8.46 8.76 11.29
N PHE A 28 -7.99 8.03 12.31
CA PHE A 28 -8.83 7.57 13.40
C PHE A 28 -9.54 8.71 14.15
N LYS A 29 -8.83 9.80 14.43
CA LYS A 29 -9.44 10.99 15.08
C LYS A 29 -10.49 11.71 14.22
N SER A 30 -10.49 11.47 12.90
CA SER A 30 -11.55 11.98 12.00
C SER A 30 -12.79 11.09 11.93
N MET A 31 -12.71 9.85 12.45
CA MET A 31 -13.79 8.87 12.44
C MET A 31 -14.66 8.97 13.69
N LYS A 32 -15.98 9.06 13.51
CA LYS A 32 -16.93 9.24 14.63
C LYS A 32 -17.13 7.96 15.46
N ASN A 33 -16.96 6.79 14.82
CA ASN A 33 -17.16 5.46 15.42
C ASN A 33 -15.88 4.85 16.01
N VAL A 34 -14.80 5.62 16.13
CA VAL A 34 -13.51 5.18 16.69
C VAL A 34 -13.17 5.96 17.95
N ASN A 35 -12.53 5.28 18.89
CA ASN A 35 -11.94 5.88 20.09
C ASN A 35 -10.52 5.31 20.28
N VAL A 36 -9.47 6.12 20.08
CA VAL A 36 -8.09 5.70 20.37
C VAL A 36 -7.88 5.78 21.88
N VAL A 37 -7.74 4.62 22.53
CA VAL A 37 -7.69 4.46 23.98
C VAL A 37 -6.29 4.32 24.55
N GLY A 38 -5.29 3.98 23.73
CA GLY A 38 -3.90 3.85 24.16
C GLY A 38 -2.92 3.94 22.99
N VAL A 39 -1.70 4.37 23.28
CA VAL A 39 -0.57 4.37 22.36
C VAL A 39 0.63 3.70 23.03
N CYS A 40 1.41 2.96 22.24
CA CYS A 40 2.58 2.22 22.69
C CYS A 40 3.77 2.47 21.77
N ASP A 41 4.94 2.73 22.35
CA ASP A 41 6.23 2.77 21.65
C ASP A 41 7.35 2.40 22.62
N LEU A 42 8.36 1.63 22.15
CA LEU A 42 9.55 1.32 22.94
C LEU A 42 10.28 2.59 23.40
N ASN A 43 10.24 3.65 22.58
CA ASN A 43 10.63 4.98 22.96
C ASN A 43 9.45 5.71 23.63
N ILE A 44 9.41 5.69 24.95
CA ILE A 44 8.31 6.24 25.74
C ILE A 44 8.06 7.74 25.47
N GLU A 45 9.07 8.50 25.09
CA GLU A 45 8.91 9.94 24.77
C GLU A 45 8.13 10.12 23.47
N ARG A 46 8.36 9.29 22.45
CA ARG A 46 7.53 9.28 21.22
C ARG A 46 6.08 8.95 21.52
N ALA A 47 5.84 8.00 22.42
CA ALA A 47 4.49 7.66 22.86
C ALA A 47 3.84 8.83 23.59
N ARG A 48 4.57 9.55 24.47
CA ARG A 48 4.09 10.74 25.17
C ARG A 48 3.75 11.90 24.22
N GLU A 49 4.63 12.17 23.25
CA GLU A 49 4.42 13.20 22.21
C GLU A 49 3.17 12.91 21.39
N THR A 50 3.00 11.64 20.96
CA THR A 50 1.83 11.19 20.22
C THR A 50 0.56 11.30 21.07
N ALA A 51 0.61 10.84 22.30
CA ALA A 51 -0.50 10.92 23.24
C ALA A 51 -0.93 12.38 23.50
N HIS A 52 0.01 13.26 23.76
CA HIS A 52 -0.26 14.68 23.95
C HIS A 52 -0.89 15.32 22.70
N LYS A 53 -0.28 15.09 21.52
CA LYS A 53 -0.74 15.63 20.24
C LYS A 53 -2.18 15.23 19.89
N PHE A 54 -2.53 13.98 20.16
CA PHE A 54 -3.83 13.41 19.78
C PHE A 54 -4.80 13.24 20.95
N LYS A 55 -4.44 13.72 22.13
CA LYS A 55 -5.25 13.64 23.35
C LYS A 55 -5.65 12.19 23.67
N VAL A 56 -4.66 11.31 23.79
CA VAL A 56 -4.81 9.92 24.26
C VAL A 56 -4.30 9.85 25.69
N GLU A 57 -5.08 9.25 26.60
CA GLU A 57 -4.76 9.24 28.03
C GLU A 57 -3.74 8.18 28.41
N LYS A 58 -3.84 6.98 27.79
CA LYS A 58 -3.02 5.83 28.17
C LYS A 58 -1.81 5.67 27.30
N ILE A 59 -0.66 5.53 27.93
CA ILE A 59 0.66 5.49 27.29
C ILE A 59 1.38 4.24 27.81
N PHE A 60 1.92 3.44 26.87
CA PHE A 60 2.59 2.19 27.17
C PHE A 60 3.98 2.17 26.54
N ARG A 61 4.91 1.45 27.16
CA ARG A 61 6.21 1.10 26.60
C ARG A 61 6.20 -0.31 26.03
N ASP A 62 5.47 -1.23 26.69
CA ASP A 62 5.28 -2.60 26.27
C ASP A 62 3.87 -2.77 25.69
N TYR A 63 3.76 -3.35 24.51
CA TYR A 63 2.46 -3.59 23.87
C TYR A 63 1.64 -4.65 24.60
N ASN A 64 2.25 -5.54 25.39
CA ASN A 64 1.50 -6.48 26.22
C ASN A 64 0.63 -5.76 27.24
N ASP A 65 1.14 -4.69 27.86
CA ASP A 65 0.36 -3.86 28.79
C ASP A 65 -0.82 -3.16 28.08
N LEU A 66 -0.64 -2.81 26.78
CA LEU A 66 -1.74 -2.23 25.99
C LEU A 66 -2.84 -3.27 25.72
N PHE A 67 -2.49 -4.54 25.55
CA PHE A 67 -3.47 -5.61 25.33
C PHE A 67 -4.37 -5.86 26.57
N GLU A 68 -3.90 -5.51 27.76
CA GLU A 68 -4.69 -5.60 29.00
C GLU A 68 -5.82 -4.53 29.09
N LEU A 69 -5.90 -3.64 28.11
CA LEU A 69 -6.96 -2.63 28.07
C LEU A 69 -8.32 -3.28 27.87
N LYS A 70 -9.22 -3.03 28.82
CA LYS A 70 -10.59 -3.52 28.76
C LYS A 70 -11.30 -2.99 27.50
N ASP A 71 -12.05 -3.87 26.85
CA ASP A 71 -12.84 -3.55 25.65
C ASP A 71 -12.00 -3.06 24.45
N LEU A 72 -10.71 -3.43 24.35
CA LEU A 72 -9.88 -3.17 23.19
C LEU A 72 -10.40 -3.98 21.99
N GLY A 73 -10.87 -3.28 20.96
CA GLY A 73 -11.53 -3.88 19.79
C GLY A 73 -10.63 -4.01 18.56
N LEU A 74 -9.59 -3.18 18.47
CA LEU A 74 -8.66 -3.14 17.34
C LEU A 74 -7.27 -2.72 17.80
N VAL A 75 -6.26 -3.40 17.33
CA VAL A 75 -4.85 -2.96 17.44
C VAL A 75 -4.33 -2.55 16.07
N ASP A 76 -3.73 -1.37 16.00
CA ASP A 76 -3.07 -0.82 14.80
C ASP A 76 -1.55 -0.86 14.98
N ILE A 77 -0.84 -1.59 14.10
CA ILE A 77 0.59 -1.85 14.16
C ILE A 77 1.32 -0.99 13.13
N CYS A 78 2.08 0.00 13.61
CA CYS A 78 2.84 0.98 12.85
C CYS A 78 4.34 0.95 13.19
N THR A 79 4.88 -0.21 13.48
CA THR A 79 6.26 -0.44 13.89
C THR A 79 7.19 -0.70 12.67
N PRO A 80 8.51 -0.88 12.83
CA PRO A 80 9.37 -1.37 11.76
C PRO A 80 8.98 -2.78 11.29
N ILE A 81 9.18 -3.05 9.99
CA ILE A 81 8.74 -4.27 9.30
C ILE A 81 9.16 -5.55 10.02
N SER A 82 10.41 -5.61 10.51
CA SER A 82 10.97 -6.77 11.21
C SER A 82 10.21 -7.19 12.48
N THR A 83 9.28 -6.37 12.94
CA THR A 83 8.47 -6.66 14.14
C THR A 83 7.02 -6.96 13.82
N HIS A 84 6.56 -6.74 12.59
CA HIS A 84 5.15 -6.85 12.20
C HIS A 84 4.57 -8.23 12.49
N ALA A 85 5.22 -9.30 11.98
CA ALA A 85 4.71 -10.66 12.13
C ALA A 85 4.55 -11.07 13.60
N ARG A 86 5.57 -10.83 14.43
CA ARG A 86 5.54 -11.15 15.85
C ARG A 86 4.42 -10.40 16.57
N ILE A 87 4.36 -9.07 16.39
CA ILE A 87 3.33 -8.25 17.09
C ILE A 87 1.94 -8.59 16.58
N ALA A 88 1.77 -8.89 15.26
CA ALA A 88 0.49 -9.32 14.70
C ALA A 88 0.02 -10.66 15.29
N CYS A 89 0.92 -11.63 15.47
CA CYS A 89 0.63 -12.90 16.13
C CYS A 89 0.22 -12.70 17.59
N ASP A 90 0.93 -11.85 18.34
CA ASP A 90 0.61 -11.59 19.74
C ASP A 90 -0.70 -10.82 19.87
N ALA A 91 -0.94 -9.82 19.02
CA ALA A 91 -2.20 -9.09 18.96
C ALA A 91 -3.39 -10.01 18.61
N ALA A 92 -3.22 -10.92 17.62
CA ALA A 92 -4.29 -11.85 17.23
C ALA A 92 -4.73 -12.81 18.34
N LYS A 93 -3.87 -13.09 19.32
CA LYS A 93 -4.20 -13.88 20.54
C LYS A 93 -5.01 -13.06 21.54
N ALA A 94 -4.83 -11.74 21.55
CA ALA A 94 -5.33 -10.86 22.61
C ALA A 94 -6.56 -10.05 22.20
N VAL A 95 -6.71 -9.70 20.90
CA VAL A 95 -7.77 -8.79 20.45
C VAL A 95 -8.52 -9.33 19.23
N PRO A 96 -9.79 -8.93 19.04
CA PRO A 96 -10.63 -9.44 17.96
C PRO A 96 -10.20 -8.95 16.55
N ALA A 97 -9.48 -7.83 16.46
CA ALA A 97 -9.07 -7.29 15.17
C ALA A 97 -7.68 -6.63 15.20
N VAL A 98 -6.94 -6.79 14.11
CA VAL A 98 -5.58 -6.26 13.91
C VAL A 98 -5.49 -5.56 12.57
N LEU A 99 -4.99 -4.33 12.55
CA LEU A 99 -4.54 -3.63 11.35
C LEU A 99 -3.01 -3.59 11.39
N VAL A 100 -2.35 -4.03 10.33
CA VAL A 100 -0.88 -4.00 10.27
C VAL A 100 -0.42 -3.20 9.05
N GLU A 101 0.58 -2.34 9.25
CA GLU A 101 1.21 -1.63 8.15
C GLU A 101 1.89 -2.60 7.17
N LYS A 102 1.96 -2.12 5.93
CA LYS A 102 2.68 -2.86 4.88
C LYS A 102 4.22 -2.77 5.08
N PRO A 103 4.94 -3.78 4.61
CA PRO A 103 4.49 -5.11 4.26
C PRO A 103 4.12 -5.93 5.51
N MET A 104 3.30 -6.97 5.32
CA MET A 104 2.81 -7.77 6.46
C MET A 104 3.96 -8.41 7.26
N ALA A 105 5.03 -8.83 6.58
CA ALA A 105 6.17 -9.52 7.16
C ALA A 105 7.40 -9.41 6.24
N LEU A 106 8.54 -9.97 6.65
CA LEU A 106 9.76 -10.04 5.84
C LEU A 106 9.86 -11.33 5.01
N SER A 107 9.09 -12.36 5.33
CA SER A 107 9.12 -13.65 4.62
C SER A 107 7.76 -14.30 4.50
N VAL A 108 7.62 -15.22 3.53
CA VAL A 108 6.42 -16.06 3.37
C VAL A 108 6.19 -16.92 4.61
N ALA A 109 7.25 -17.45 5.22
CA ALA A 109 7.14 -18.26 6.44
C ALA A 109 6.52 -17.45 7.61
N GLU A 110 6.95 -16.21 7.82
CA GLU A 110 6.33 -15.30 8.80
C GLU A 110 4.87 -14.99 8.46
N CYS A 111 4.55 -14.82 7.17
CA CYS A 111 3.16 -14.64 6.72
C CYS A 111 2.30 -15.85 7.07
N ASP A 112 2.80 -17.06 6.84
CA ASP A 112 2.12 -18.31 7.18
C ASP A 112 1.88 -18.44 8.69
N GLU A 113 2.83 -18.04 9.53
CA GLU A 113 2.68 -17.99 10.97
C GLU A 113 1.56 -17.03 11.40
N VAL A 114 1.53 -15.82 10.81
CA VAL A 114 0.48 -14.81 11.07
C VAL A 114 -0.89 -15.36 10.68
N ILE A 115 -1.03 -15.92 9.45
CA ILE A 115 -2.28 -16.48 8.95
C ILE A 115 -2.79 -17.60 9.87
N ASN A 116 -1.90 -18.53 10.22
CA ASN A 116 -2.25 -19.66 11.10
C ASN A 116 -2.68 -19.17 12.50
N THR A 117 -2.01 -18.14 13.02
CA THR A 117 -2.36 -17.58 14.35
C THR A 117 -3.71 -16.86 14.32
N VAL A 118 -3.92 -16.01 13.31
CA VAL A 118 -5.19 -15.29 13.10
C VAL A 118 -6.36 -16.30 13.00
N ASN A 119 -6.22 -17.33 12.17
CA ASN A 119 -7.26 -18.36 11.99
C ASN A 119 -7.50 -19.15 13.27
N ARG A 120 -6.45 -19.54 13.99
CA ARG A 120 -6.57 -20.32 15.25
C ARG A 120 -7.31 -19.57 16.34
N HIS A 121 -7.10 -18.26 16.43
CA HIS A 121 -7.69 -17.43 17.48
C HIS A 121 -8.97 -16.72 17.05
N GLY A 122 -9.40 -16.87 15.79
CA GLY A 122 -10.61 -16.22 15.27
C GLY A 122 -10.51 -14.69 15.23
N SER A 123 -9.29 -14.15 15.24
CA SER A 123 -9.06 -12.72 15.08
C SER A 123 -9.17 -12.33 13.62
N ARG A 124 -9.45 -11.06 13.35
CA ARG A 124 -9.47 -10.49 12.01
C ARG A 124 -8.20 -9.72 11.77
N LEU A 125 -7.61 -9.84 10.59
CA LEU A 125 -6.44 -9.06 10.23
C LEU A 125 -6.64 -8.38 8.88
N CYS A 126 -6.20 -7.12 8.80
CA CYS A 126 -6.16 -6.34 7.56
C CYS A 126 -4.76 -5.75 7.37
N ILE A 127 -4.25 -5.80 6.14
CA ILE A 127 -2.97 -5.19 5.78
C ILE A 127 -3.22 -3.81 5.16
N SER A 128 -2.39 -2.83 5.51
CA SER A 128 -2.51 -1.45 5.03
C SER A 128 -2.01 -1.29 3.58
N HIS A 129 -2.64 -1.99 2.61
CA HIS A 129 -2.42 -1.78 1.17
C HIS A 129 -3.23 -0.57 0.68
N GLN A 130 -3.02 0.57 1.29
CA GLN A 130 -3.86 1.75 1.13
C GLN A 130 -3.93 2.30 -0.29
N GLN A 131 -2.91 2.09 -1.14
CA GLN A 131 -2.93 2.63 -2.50
C GLN A 131 -3.97 1.95 -3.41
N LEU A 132 -4.48 0.77 -3.04
CA LEU A 132 -5.63 0.14 -3.71
C LEU A 132 -6.91 0.99 -3.60
N PHE A 133 -6.98 1.85 -2.58
CA PHE A 133 -8.13 2.71 -2.27
C PHE A 133 -7.96 4.17 -2.75
N LEU A 134 -6.93 4.43 -3.56
CA LEU A 134 -6.84 5.68 -4.30
C LEU A 134 -8.03 5.77 -5.27
N PRO A 135 -8.80 6.87 -5.29
CA PRO A 135 -9.91 7.06 -6.21
C PRO A 135 -9.55 6.79 -7.68
N SER A 136 -8.34 7.16 -8.09
CA SER A 136 -7.82 6.89 -9.43
C SER A 136 -7.62 5.39 -9.71
N VAL A 137 -7.11 4.63 -8.73
CA VAL A 137 -6.90 3.17 -8.83
C VAL A 137 -8.25 2.44 -8.84
N GLU A 138 -9.17 2.81 -7.92
CA GLU A 138 -10.53 2.25 -7.91
C GLU A 138 -11.25 2.53 -9.24
N ARG A 139 -11.03 3.70 -9.85
CA ARG A 139 -11.59 4.02 -11.17
C ARG A 139 -11.02 3.14 -12.27
N ILE A 140 -9.70 2.91 -12.29
CA ILE A 140 -9.08 1.96 -13.23
C ILE A 140 -9.71 0.58 -13.05
N LYS A 141 -9.74 0.07 -11.81
CA LYS A 141 -10.31 -1.26 -11.53
C LYS A 141 -11.75 -1.38 -12.00
N SER A 142 -12.58 -0.37 -11.75
CA SER A 142 -13.97 -0.38 -12.21
C SER A 142 -14.13 -0.43 -13.73
N ILE A 143 -13.14 0.05 -14.50
CA ILE A 143 -13.15 -0.04 -15.97
C ILE A 143 -12.63 -1.39 -16.44
N VAL A 144 -11.56 -1.90 -15.80
CA VAL A 144 -10.97 -3.21 -16.12
C VAL A 144 -11.94 -4.35 -15.87
N ASP A 145 -12.78 -4.23 -14.83
CA ASP A 145 -13.79 -5.25 -14.49
C ASP A 145 -15.05 -5.22 -15.39
N GLN A 146 -15.16 -4.25 -16.31
CA GLN A 146 -16.27 -4.20 -17.26
C GLN A 146 -16.04 -5.16 -18.43
N GLU A 147 -17.13 -5.71 -18.99
CA GLU A 147 -17.07 -6.51 -20.22
C GLU A 147 -16.34 -5.78 -21.35
N GLY A 148 -15.47 -6.50 -22.06
CA GLY A 148 -14.75 -5.98 -23.22
C GLY A 148 -13.46 -5.24 -22.91
N PHE A 149 -12.94 -5.27 -21.66
CA PHE A 149 -11.58 -4.84 -21.37
C PHE A 149 -10.65 -6.07 -21.44
N ASP A 150 -9.92 -6.19 -22.56
CA ASP A 150 -8.95 -7.26 -22.78
C ASP A 150 -7.58 -6.86 -22.25
N LEU A 151 -7.30 -7.18 -20.98
CA LEU A 151 -6.11 -6.77 -20.28
C LEU A 151 -4.84 -7.28 -20.95
N LEU A 152 -4.02 -6.38 -21.46
CA LEU A 152 -2.73 -6.68 -22.09
C LEU A 152 -1.57 -6.50 -21.11
N SER A 153 -1.48 -5.36 -20.45
CA SER A 153 -0.36 -5.07 -19.58
C SER A 153 -0.68 -4.15 -18.41
N VAL A 154 0.10 -4.31 -17.34
CA VAL A 154 0.11 -3.44 -16.16
C VAL A 154 1.52 -2.91 -15.94
N THR A 155 1.69 -1.59 -15.91
CA THR A 155 2.96 -0.95 -15.57
C THR A 155 2.80 -0.17 -14.27
N THR A 156 3.70 -0.42 -13.32
CA THR A 156 3.83 0.39 -12.10
C THR A 156 5.21 0.99 -12.05
N ARG A 157 5.29 2.32 -11.96
CA ARG A 157 6.54 3.05 -11.92
C ARG A 157 6.62 3.95 -10.71
N GLN A 158 7.77 3.92 -10.03
CA GLN A 158 8.08 4.85 -8.96
C GLN A 158 9.55 5.31 -9.05
N LYS A 159 9.74 6.57 -9.37
CA LYS A 159 11.05 7.23 -9.45
C LYS A 159 11.07 8.40 -8.48
N GLU A 160 11.98 8.36 -7.52
CA GLU A 160 12.12 9.39 -6.48
C GLU A 160 13.58 9.49 -6.02
N SER A 161 13.91 10.57 -5.31
CA SER A 161 15.18 10.73 -4.62
C SER A 161 15.01 10.44 -3.14
N PHE A 162 15.68 9.40 -2.63
CA PHE A 162 15.71 9.10 -1.20
C PHE A 162 16.21 10.29 -0.38
N GLU A 163 17.29 10.94 -0.81
CA GLU A 163 17.88 12.08 -0.08
C GLU A 163 16.90 13.25 -0.02
N ARG A 164 16.16 13.50 -1.10
CA ARG A 164 15.13 14.54 -1.10
C ARG A 164 13.95 14.16 -0.19
N LEU A 165 13.49 12.92 -0.21
CA LEU A 165 12.45 12.46 0.70
C LEU A 165 12.90 12.57 2.16
N LYS A 166 14.16 12.21 2.45
CA LYS A 166 14.76 12.30 3.79
C LYS A 166 14.83 13.76 4.25
N SER A 167 15.22 14.71 3.38
CA SER A 167 15.26 16.13 3.72
C SER A 167 13.89 16.72 4.06
N TYR A 168 12.81 16.12 3.57
CA TYR A 168 11.44 16.48 3.93
C TYR A 168 10.87 15.67 5.11
N GLY A 169 11.68 14.79 5.73
CA GLY A 169 11.22 13.90 6.79
C GLY A 169 10.24 12.80 6.34
N LEU A 170 10.25 12.49 5.04
CA LEU A 170 9.39 11.48 4.42
C LEU A 170 10.08 10.13 4.24
N ALA A 171 11.40 10.07 4.44
CA ALA A 171 12.20 8.86 4.45
C ALA A 171 13.18 8.87 5.62
N ALA A 172 13.65 7.69 6.02
CA ALA A 172 14.59 7.50 7.12
C ALA A 172 15.59 6.38 6.78
N ASP A 173 16.77 6.40 7.40
CA ASP A 173 17.89 5.49 7.08
C ASP A 173 17.53 4.01 7.18
N TRP A 174 16.63 3.63 8.09
CA TRP A 174 16.18 2.25 8.21
C TRP A 174 15.47 1.71 6.93
N MET A 175 14.93 2.59 6.08
CA MET A 175 14.28 2.19 4.82
C MET A 175 15.27 1.66 3.77
N VAL A 176 16.56 1.97 3.93
CA VAL A 176 17.64 1.47 3.09
C VAL A 176 18.53 0.43 3.82
N ALA A 177 18.11 0.01 4.99
CA ALA A 177 18.81 -0.99 5.80
C ALA A 177 18.47 -2.42 5.33
N PRO A 178 19.47 -3.29 5.06
CA PRO A 178 19.24 -4.65 4.56
C PRO A 178 18.39 -5.51 5.51
N GLU A 179 18.52 -5.34 6.82
CA GLU A 179 17.78 -6.07 7.86
C GLU A 179 16.28 -5.73 7.91
N GLN A 180 15.87 -4.61 7.27
CA GLN A 180 14.48 -4.22 7.09
C GLN A 180 13.96 -4.56 5.68
N GLY A 181 14.72 -5.32 4.89
CA GLY A 181 14.40 -5.67 3.51
C GLY A 181 14.68 -4.55 2.49
N GLY A 182 15.06 -3.36 2.97
CA GLY A 182 15.41 -2.21 2.12
C GLY A 182 14.27 -1.71 1.24
N ILE A 183 14.63 -1.01 0.18
CA ILE A 183 13.70 -0.39 -0.77
C ILE A 183 12.76 -1.41 -1.42
N LEU A 184 13.23 -2.63 -1.63
CA LEU A 184 12.42 -3.71 -2.22
C LEU A 184 11.21 -4.04 -1.33
N TRP A 185 11.39 -4.18 0.00
CA TRP A 185 10.27 -4.43 0.91
C TRP A 185 9.51 -3.16 1.25
N GLU A 186 10.19 -2.03 1.44
CA GLU A 186 9.51 -0.80 1.87
C GLU A 186 8.71 -0.15 0.74
N VAL A 187 9.30 0.00 -0.44
CA VAL A 187 8.71 0.79 -1.54
C VAL A 187 8.05 -0.10 -2.58
N CYS A 188 8.77 -1.14 -3.04
CA CYS A 188 8.27 -1.99 -4.12
C CYS A 188 7.03 -2.80 -3.70
N THR A 189 6.81 -3.00 -2.40
CA THR A 189 5.55 -3.57 -1.87
C THR A 189 4.32 -2.87 -2.46
N HIS A 190 4.34 -1.54 -2.56
CA HIS A 190 3.22 -0.79 -3.16
C HIS A 190 3.01 -1.15 -4.62
N LEU A 191 4.08 -1.27 -5.38
CA LEU A 191 4.01 -1.60 -6.80
C LEU A 191 3.57 -3.05 -7.01
N VAL A 192 4.05 -3.96 -6.15
CA VAL A 192 3.72 -5.39 -6.21
C VAL A 192 2.26 -5.66 -5.92
N TYR A 193 1.69 -5.13 -4.84
CA TYR A 193 0.28 -5.40 -4.57
C TYR A 193 -0.66 -4.73 -5.60
N LEU A 194 -0.23 -3.63 -6.23
CA LEU A 194 -0.95 -3.04 -7.36
C LEU A 194 -0.86 -3.92 -8.62
N GLN A 195 0.29 -4.53 -8.90
CA GLN A 195 0.40 -5.54 -9.97
C GLN A 195 -0.56 -6.71 -9.70
N LEU A 196 -0.53 -7.29 -8.50
CA LEU A 196 -1.38 -8.42 -8.12
C LEU A 196 -2.88 -8.09 -8.13
N HIS A 197 -3.25 -6.82 -7.94
CA HIS A 197 -4.64 -6.38 -8.02
C HIS A 197 -5.24 -6.51 -9.42
N PHE A 198 -4.40 -6.39 -10.45
CA PHE A 198 -4.80 -6.51 -11.85
C PHE A 198 -4.34 -7.83 -12.49
N LEU A 199 -3.23 -8.40 -12.03
CA LEU A 199 -2.60 -9.62 -12.53
C LEU A 199 -2.50 -10.66 -11.40
N PRO A 200 -3.60 -11.32 -11.00
CA PRO A 200 -3.59 -12.22 -9.84
C PRO A 200 -2.80 -13.52 -10.07
N ASN A 201 -2.51 -13.88 -11.33
CA ASN A 201 -1.95 -15.17 -11.74
C ASN A 201 -0.52 -15.04 -12.30
N VAL A 202 0.35 -14.29 -11.62
CA VAL A 202 1.77 -14.21 -11.99
C VAL A 202 2.44 -15.57 -11.81
N LYS A 203 3.19 -16.03 -12.83
CA LYS A 203 3.87 -17.34 -12.88
C LYS A 203 5.38 -17.24 -12.90
N GLU A 204 5.88 -16.17 -13.46
CA GLU A 204 7.32 -16.01 -13.63
C GLU A 204 7.71 -14.56 -13.46
N VAL A 205 8.86 -14.36 -12.86
CA VAL A 205 9.45 -13.06 -12.58
C VAL A 205 10.84 -13.03 -13.21
N TYR A 206 11.15 -11.97 -13.94
CA TYR A 206 12.52 -11.64 -14.33
C TYR A 206 12.84 -10.23 -13.89
N ALA A 207 13.88 -10.07 -13.08
CA ALA A 207 14.28 -8.80 -12.51
C ALA A 207 15.77 -8.51 -12.78
N ILE A 208 16.06 -7.27 -13.16
CA ILE A 208 17.42 -6.74 -13.30
C ILE A 208 17.55 -5.48 -12.45
N GLY A 209 18.66 -5.31 -11.79
CA GLY A 209 18.85 -4.15 -10.92
C GLY A 209 20.26 -3.94 -10.43
N SER A 210 20.46 -2.85 -9.71
CA SER A 210 21.76 -2.45 -9.17
C SER A 210 21.63 -1.86 -7.76
N LYS A 211 22.72 -1.92 -7.02
CA LYS A 211 22.96 -1.26 -5.75
C LYS A 211 23.93 -0.12 -6.00
N THR A 212 23.42 1.09 -6.23
CA THR A 212 24.24 2.21 -6.71
C THR A 212 24.68 3.14 -5.59
N ARG A 213 23.80 3.45 -4.64
CA ARG A 213 24.07 4.38 -3.54
C ARG A 213 23.90 3.75 -2.17
N TYR A 214 23.10 2.69 -2.08
CA TYR A 214 22.75 2.04 -0.81
C TYR A 214 23.14 0.55 -0.85
N PRO A 215 23.29 -0.12 0.31
CA PRO A 215 23.64 -1.55 0.38
C PRO A 215 22.50 -2.48 -0.07
N VAL A 216 21.40 -1.93 -0.60
CA VAL A 216 20.21 -2.62 -1.10
C VAL A 216 19.98 -2.28 -2.57
N TYR A 217 19.17 -3.06 -3.28
CA TYR A 217 18.76 -2.71 -4.65
C TYR A 217 17.98 -1.39 -4.63
N ASP A 218 18.50 -0.37 -5.27
CA ASP A 218 17.98 0.99 -5.29
C ASP A 218 17.52 1.46 -6.69
N ASN A 219 17.86 0.68 -7.72
CA ASN A 219 17.36 0.82 -9.09
C ASN A 219 17.12 -0.58 -9.66
N PHE A 220 15.91 -0.85 -10.14
CA PHE A 220 15.59 -2.13 -10.76
C PHE A 220 14.34 -2.07 -11.62
N ALA A 221 14.27 -2.98 -12.59
CA ALA A 221 13.11 -3.25 -13.42
C ALA A 221 12.72 -4.72 -13.28
N VAL A 222 11.41 -5.00 -13.31
CA VAL A 222 10.84 -6.33 -13.16
C VAL A 222 9.82 -6.59 -14.25
N LEU A 223 9.95 -7.72 -14.94
CA LEU A 223 8.93 -8.29 -15.82
C LEU A 223 8.20 -9.41 -15.11
N LEU A 224 6.87 -9.39 -15.19
CA LEU A 224 5.98 -10.40 -14.64
C LEU A 224 5.24 -11.07 -15.78
N ARG A 225 5.31 -12.40 -15.88
CA ARG A 225 4.54 -13.19 -16.84
C ARG A 225 3.38 -13.89 -16.14
N THR A 226 2.22 -13.86 -16.75
CA THR A 226 1.00 -14.57 -16.29
C THR A 226 0.73 -15.83 -17.13
N ASP A 227 -0.30 -16.60 -16.77
CA ASP A 227 -0.75 -17.77 -17.55
C ASP A 227 -1.50 -17.35 -18.83
N ASP A 228 -2.13 -16.20 -18.82
CA ASP A 228 -2.78 -15.59 -19.97
C ASP A 228 -1.80 -14.73 -20.79
N SER A 229 -2.27 -14.03 -21.78
CA SER A 229 -1.42 -13.19 -22.65
C SER A 229 -1.01 -11.86 -22.00
N SER A 230 -1.38 -11.61 -20.75
CA SER A 230 -1.07 -10.37 -20.06
C SER A 230 0.31 -10.42 -19.38
N PHE A 231 0.89 -9.25 -19.13
CA PHE A 231 2.18 -9.14 -18.44
C PHE A 231 2.26 -7.89 -17.56
N GLY A 232 3.17 -7.92 -16.59
CA GLY A 232 3.45 -6.80 -15.70
C GLY A 232 4.84 -6.21 -15.89
N LEU A 233 4.98 -4.90 -15.67
CA LEU A 233 6.25 -4.20 -15.62
C LEU A 233 6.31 -3.35 -14.35
N ILE A 234 7.38 -3.52 -13.55
CA ILE A 234 7.73 -2.64 -12.45
C ILE A 234 9.01 -1.90 -12.81
N ASP A 235 9.03 -0.57 -12.67
CA ASP A 235 10.21 0.27 -12.88
C ASP A 235 10.40 1.14 -11.63
N LEU A 236 11.44 0.85 -10.84
CA LEU A 236 11.70 1.52 -9.58
C LEU A 236 13.12 2.12 -9.54
N SER A 237 13.22 3.39 -9.17
CA SER A 237 14.47 4.07 -8.85
C SER A 237 14.29 5.00 -7.65
N TRP A 238 15.18 4.87 -6.67
CA TRP A 238 15.25 5.77 -5.51
C TRP A 238 16.48 6.67 -5.48
N THR A 239 17.19 6.73 -6.59
CA THR A 239 18.43 7.51 -6.75
C THR A 239 18.35 8.59 -7.82
N THR A 240 17.17 8.77 -8.40
CA THR A 240 16.93 9.81 -9.44
C THR A 240 16.39 11.10 -8.83
N ASN A 241 16.67 12.23 -9.51
CA ASN A 241 16.07 13.52 -9.14
C ASN A 241 14.66 13.73 -9.70
N GLU A 242 14.17 12.82 -10.52
CA GLU A 242 12.78 12.82 -10.98
C GLU A 242 11.82 12.47 -9.85
N THR A 243 10.58 12.91 -9.98
CA THR A 243 9.46 12.41 -9.20
C THR A 243 8.38 11.96 -10.15
N GLU A 244 8.25 10.65 -10.30
CA GLU A 244 7.23 10.05 -11.15
C GLU A 244 6.68 8.82 -10.46
N ILE A 245 5.39 8.84 -10.11
CA ILE A 245 4.69 7.69 -9.56
C ILE A 245 3.42 7.49 -10.35
N VAL A 246 3.46 6.49 -11.24
CA VAL A 246 2.42 6.22 -12.23
C VAL A 246 2.04 4.74 -12.21
N TYR A 247 0.75 4.50 -12.27
CA TYR A 247 0.15 3.18 -12.48
C TYR A 247 -0.60 3.21 -13.81
N GLU A 248 -0.28 2.28 -14.69
CA GLU A 248 -0.80 2.23 -16.05
C GLU A 248 -1.35 0.83 -16.35
N VAL A 249 -2.53 0.78 -16.95
CA VAL A 249 -3.17 -0.45 -17.40
C VAL A 249 -3.57 -0.28 -18.86
N CYS A 250 -3.16 -1.22 -19.71
CA CYS A 250 -3.44 -1.20 -21.14
C CYS A 250 -4.27 -2.41 -21.54
N ASP A 251 -5.20 -2.21 -22.49
CA ASP A 251 -5.90 -3.32 -23.16
C ASP A 251 -5.32 -3.59 -24.57
N ALA A 252 -5.65 -4.75 -25.13
CA ALA A 252 -5.25 -5.12 -26.48
C ALA A 252 -5.87 -4.22 -27.57
N GLY A 253 -6.98 -3.54 -27.27
CA GLY A 253 -7.62 -2.56 -28.14
C GLY A 253 -6.96 -1.18 -28.15
N GLY A 254 -5.86 -0.99 -27.40
CA GLY A 254 -5.09 0.25 -27.33
C GLY A 254 -5.66 1.30 -26.37
N ARG A 255 -6.60 0.94 -25.48
CA ARG A 255 -6.99 1.80 -24.35
C ARG A 255 -5.87 1.80 -23.32
N LYS A 256 -5.55 2.98 -22.82
CA LYS A 256 -4.56 3.18 -21.76
C LYS A 256 -5.20 3.94 -20.61
N LEU A 257 -5.17 3.34 -19.41
CA LEU A 257 -5.67 3.91 -18.18
C LEU A 257 -4.48 4.24 -17.28
N GLN A 258 -4.36 5.47 -16.81
CA GLN A 258 -3.22 5.92 -16.00
C GLN A 258 -3.72 6.59 -14.72
N ALA A 259 -3.08 6.23 -13.60
CA ALA A 259 -3.22 6.91 -12.32
C ALA A 259 -1.88 7.51 -11.90
N TYR A 260 -1.87 8.79 -11.55
CA TYR A 260 -0.73 9.51 -11.00
C TYR A 260 -0.92 9.65 -9.49
N ARG A 261 -0.14 8.92 -8.67
CA ARG A 261 -0.33 8.81 -7.23
C ARG A 261 -0.32 10.17 -6.51
N ASP A 262 0.66 11.01 -6.82
CA ASP A 262 0.90 12.23 -6.05
C ASP A 262 -0.25 13.24 -6.15
N PHE A 263 -1.00 13.17 -7.24
CA PHE A 263 -2.14 14.04 -7.49
C PHE A 263 -3.48 13.29 -7.44
N ASP A 264 -3.45 11.97 -7.22
CA ASP A 264 -4.61 11.09 -7.37
C ASP A 264 -5.40 11.42 -8.64
N TYR A 265 -4.67 11.47 -9.76
CA TYR A 265 -5.17 11.90 -11.04
C TYR A 265 -5.30 10.72 -12.00
N PHE A 266 -6.47 10.58 -12.60
CA PHE A 266 -6.80 9.54 -13.57
C PHE A 266 -6.83 10.10 -15.00
N ILE A 267 -6.23 9.38 -15.94
CA ILE A 267 -6.31 9.63 -17.38
C ILE A 267 -6.76 8.36 -18.09
N GLU A 268 -7.72 8.50 -18.98
CA GLU A 268 -8.05 7.48 -19.97
C GLU A 268 -7.62 7.96 -21.34
N ASN A 269 -6.78 7.17 -22.00
CA ASN A 269 -6.39 7.35 -23.39
C ASN A 269 -7.12 6.30 -24.22
N LYS A 270 -7.91 6.72 -25.18
CA LYS A 270 -8.44 5.83 -26.19
C LYS A 270 -7.37 5.63 -27.28
N ALA A 271 -7.43 4.50 -27.98
CA ALA A 271 -6.55 4.21 -29.11
C ALA A 271 -6.42 5.44 -30.02
N TYR A 272 -5.19 5.75 -30.41
CA TYR A 272 -4.95 6.82 -31.38
C TYR A 272 -5.63 6.46 -32.69
N PRO A 273 -6.32 7.42 -33.33
CA PRO A 273 -6.80 7.21 -34.69
C PRO A 273 -5.60 6.94 -35.62
N PRO A 274 -5.80 6.22 -36.74
CA PRO A 274 -4.73 5.89 -37.65
C PRO A 274 -3.92 7.13 -38.03
N LEU A 275 -2.63 6.95 -38.36
CA LEU A 275 -1.65 7.98 -38.71
C LEU A 275 -2.16 8.82 -39.91
N SER A 276 -3.04 9.76 -39.62
CA SER A 276 -3.51 10.78 -40.57
C SER A 276 -3.20 12.15 -39.98
N ALA A 277 -3.05 13.16 -40.81
CA ALA A 277 -2.81 14.54 -40.38
C ALA A 277 -3.87 15.00 -39.35
N LYS A 278 -5.14 14.61 -39.53
CA LYS A 278 -6.23 14.86 -38.55
C LYS A 278 -6.04 14.09 -37.25
N GLY A 279 -5.51 12.86 -37.30
CA GLY A 279 -5.23 12.04 -36.14
C GLY A 279 -4.09 12.61 -35.29
N VAL A 280 -3.00 13.04 -35.92
CA VAL A 280 -1.84 13.68 -35.26
C VAL A 280 -2.28 14.98 -34.59
N THR A 281 -3.01 15.86 -35.30
CA THR A 281 -3.52 17.12 -34.73
C THR A 281 -4.46 16.91 -33.56
N ARG A 282 -5.35 15.90 -33.64
CA ARG A 282 -6.29 15.55 -32.57
C ARG A 282 -5.55 14.96 -31.36
N GLY A 283 -4.49 14.17 -31.59
CA GLY A 283 -3.63 13.67 -30.53
C GLY A 283 -2.96 14.80 -29.76
N PHE A 284 -2.36 15.75 -30.49
CA PHE A 284 -1.68 16.92 -29.93
C PHE A 284 -2.62 17.77 -29.05
N LEU A 285 -3.80 18.15 -29.58
CA LEU A 285 -4.81 18.91 -28.85
C LEU A 285 -5.34 18.16 -27.61
N THR A 286 -5.34 16.82 -27.64
CA THR A 286 -5.74 16.00 -26.49
C THR A 286 -4.69 16.06 -25.39
N GLU A 287 -3.39 16.04 -25.72
CA GLU A 287 -2.30 16.18 -24.74
C GLU A 287 -2.29 17.57 -24.09
N GLU A 288 -2.49 18.64 -24.84
CA GLU A 288 -2.57 20.00 -24.28
C GLU A 288 -3.75 20.12 -23.29
N LYS A 289 -4.92 19.61 -23.64
CA LYS A 289 -6.08 19.56 -22.72
C LYS A 289 -5.75 18.78 -21.44
N ARG A 290 -4.97 17.69 -21.54
CA ARG A 290 -4.54 16.90 -20.38
C ARG A 290 -3.62 17.67 -19.47
N VAL A 291 -2.65 18.39 -20.02
CA VAL A 291 -1.75 19.26 -19.25
C VAL A 291 -2.55 20.32 -18.50
N LEU A 292 -3.47 21.01 -19.18
CA LEU A 292 -4.35 22.02 -18.54
C LEU A 292 -5.25 21.42 -17.46
N GLN A 293 -5.81 20.23 -17.68
CA GLN A 293 -6.60 19.54 -16.67
C GLN A 293 -5.75 19.08 -15.47
N LYS A 294 -4.49 18.68 -15.69
CA LYS A 294 -3.53 18.42 -14.60
C LYS A 294 -3.33 19.67 -13.74
N TRP A 295 -3.10 20.82 -14.34
CA TRP A 295 -2.91 22.10 -13.63
C TRP A 295 -4.15 22.54 -12.86
N ALA A 296 -5.31 22.48 -13.45
CA ALA A 296 -6.58 22.87 -12.81
C ALA A 296 -6.91 21.97 -11.61
N LYS A 297 -6.69 20.65 -11.73
CA LYS A 297 -6.90 19.71 -10.63
C LYS A 297 -5.80 19.78 -9.56
N PHE A 298 -4.57 20.11 -9.91
CA PHE A 298 -3.48 20.31 -8.96
C PHE A 298 -3.84 21.37 -7.91
N GLY A 299 -4.29 22.55 -8.35
CA GLY A 299 -4.71 23.62 -7.44
C GLY A 299 -5.86 23.20 -6.51
N PHE A 300 -6.87 22.52 -7.04
CA PHE A 300 -8.02 22.06 -6.27
C PHE A 300 -7.66 20.95 -5.26
N ASN A 301 -6.69 20.09 -5.60
CA ASN A 301 -6.29 18.92 -4.81
C ASN A 301 -5.30 19.26 -3.68
N TYR A 302 -4.45 20.25 -3.88
CA TYR A 302 -3.53 20.75 -2.86
C TYR A 302 -4.29 21.28 -1.64
N VAL A 303 -5.47 21.86 -1.86
CA VAL A 303 -6.33 22.42 -0.80
C VAL A 303 -7.07 21.33 0.01
N GLN A 304 -7.26 20.12 -0.51
CA GLN A 304 -8.18 19.12 0.09
C GLN A 304 -7.56 18.00 0.94
N ARG A 305 -6.37 18.11 1.51
CA ARG A 305 -5.79 17.11 2.47
C ARG A 305 -5.76 15.65 1.94
N ARG A 306 -5.51 15.39 0.67
CA ARG A 306 -5.71 14.10 -0.01
C ARG A 306 -4.83 12.93 0.46
N LYS A 307 -3.72 13.14 1.15
CA LYS A 307 -2.87 12.04 1.66
C LYS A 307 -3.62 11.09 2.61
N MET A 308 -4.72 11.55 3.21
CA MET A 308 -5.52 10.74 4.14
C MET A 308 -6.61 9.89 3.46
N ILE A 309 -7.02 10.22 2.22
CA ILE A 309 -8.19 9.59 1.59
C ILE A 309 -8.05 8.06 1.45
N PRO A 310 -6.94 7.51 0.93
CA PRO A 310 -6.83 6.07 0.77
C PRO A 310 -6.82 5.32 2.11
N HIS A 311 -6.12 5.84 3.14
CA HIS A 311 -6.16 5.26 4.48
C HIS A 311 -7.57 5.37 5.10
N PHE A 312 -8.23 6.52 4.97
CA PHE A 312 -9.58 6.71 5.46
C PHE A 312 -10.56 5.72 4.83
N LYS A 313 -10.49 5.50 3.52
CA LYS A 313 -11.33 4.51 2.82
C LYS A 313 -11.04 3.08 3.27
N LEU A 314 -9.75 2.70 3.33
CA LEU A 314 -9.34 1.39 3.82
C LEU A 314 -9.86 1.13 5.23
N PHE A 315 -9.61 2.07 6.17
CA PHE A 315 -10.00 1.94 7.56
C PHE A 315 -11.53 1.89 7.70
N THR A 316 -12.26 2.71 6.94
CA THR A 316 -13.73 2.66 6.92
C THR A 316 -14.23 1.29 6.48
N LYS A 317 -13.69 0.74 5.39
CA LYS A 317 -14.07 -0.59 4.91
C LYS A 317 -13.68 -1.70 5.89
N TYR A 318 -12.53 -1.56 6.57
CA TYR A 318 -12.12 -2.54 7.56
C TYR A 318 -13.00 -2.50 8.81
N LEU A 319 -13.30 -1.32 9.35
CA LEU A 319 -14.22 -1.17 10.47
C LEU A 319 -15.64 -1.68 10.12
N ASP A 320 -16.12 -1.39 8.92
CA ASP A 320 -17.39 -1.92 8.40
C ASP A 320 -17.36 -3.46 8.31
N SER A 321 -16.23 -4.05 7.88
CA SER A 321 -16.08 -5.51 7.85
C SER A 321 -16.11 -6.14 9.23
N ILE A 322 -15.56 -5.47 10.26
CA ILE A 322 -15.61 -5.92 11.65
C ILE A 322 -17.05 -5.85 12.19
N GLU A 323 -17.75 -4.73 11.94
CA GLU A 323 -19.12 -4.51 12.43
C GLU A 323 -20.16 -5.45 11.79
N ASN A 324 -19.96 -5.82 10.51
CA ASN A 324 -20.92 -6.59 9.72
C ASN A 324 -20.49 -8.04 9.43
N ASP A 325 -19.42 -8.51 10.06
CA ASP A 325 -18.87 -9.86 9.87
C ASP A 325 -18.52 -10.19 8.42
N LEU A 326 -17.98 -9.21 7.69
CA LEU A 326 -17.53 -9.34 6.30
C LEU A 326 -16.03 -9.67 6.23
N PRO A 327 -15.51 -10.22 5.12
CA PRO A 327 -14.08 -10.38 4.91
C PRO A 327 -13.32 -9.06 5.02
N SER A 328 -12.07 -9.11 5.50
CA SER A 328 -11.18 -7.96 5.51
C SER A 328 -10.97 -7.41 4.09
N PRO A 329 -10.93 -6.09 3.89
CA PRO A 329 -10.75 -5.50 2.55
C PRO A 329 -9.40 -5.79 1.92
N VAL A 330 -8.40 -6.12 2.72
CA VAL A 330 -7.09 -6.66 2.32
C VAL A 330 -6.76 -7.77 3.31
N THR A 331 -6.79 -9.00 2.82
CA THR A 331 -6.66 -10.19 3.67
C THR A 331 -5.19 -10.51 4.00
N PRO A 332 -4.92 -11.32 5.02
CA PRO A 332 -3.58 -11.87 5.26
C PRO A 332 -3.02 -12.63 4.05
N GLU A 333 -3.88 -13.32 3.29
CA GLU A 333 -3.52 -14.04 2.07
C GLU A 333 -3.05 -13.07 0.97
N ASP A 334 -3.64 -11.88 0.84
CA ASP A 334 -3.18 -10.83 -0.07
C ASP A 334 -1.80 -10.30 0.35
N GLY A 335 -1.59 -10.14 1.66
CA GLY A 335 -0.28 -9.82 2.23
C GLY A 335 0.77 -10.89 1.89
N ARG A 336 0.43 -12.17 2.09
CA ARG A 336 1.28 -13.31 1.76
C ARG A 336 1.64 -13.37 0.27
N LYS A 337 0.66 -13.19 -0.63
CA LYS A 337 0.93 -13.13 -2.09
C LYS A 337 1.90 -12.01 -2.44
N THR A 338 1.76 -10.86 -1.78
CA THR A 338 2.66 -9.71 -1.98
C THR A 338 4.09 -10.06 -1.55
N ILE A 339 4.27 -10.67 -0.38
CA ILE A 339 5.60 -11.09 0.09
C ILE A 339 6.19 -12.19 -0.80
N ASN A 340 5.38 -13.17 -1.20
CA ASN A 340 5.82 -14.23 -2.12
C ASN A 340 6.39 -13.66 -3.43
N LEU A 341 5.70 -12.68 -4.01
CA LEU A 341 6.19 -12.03 -5.23
C LEU A 341 7.46 -11.21 -4.98
N LEU A 342 7.59 -10.53 -3.83
CA LEU A 342 8.82 -9.83 -3.44
C LEU A 342 10.02 -10.78 -3.26
N GLU A 343 9.82 -11.96 -2.66
CA GLU A 343 10.86 -12.99 -2.55
C GLU A 343 11.32 -13.49 -3.92
N HIS A 344 10.39 -13.71 -4.85
CA HIS A 344 10.73 -14.12 -6.23
C HIS A 344 11.44 -12.99 -7.00
N ILE A 345 11.06 -11.72 -6.81
CA ILE A 345 11.78 -10.58 -7.37
C ILE A 345 13.22 -10.53 -6.82
N LYS A 346 13.37 -10.66 -5.49
CA LYS A 346 14.69 -10.68 -4.85
C LYS A 346 15.56 -11.83 -5.37
N LYS A 347 14.99 -13.02 -5.47
CA LYS A 347 15.68 -14.19 -6.01
C LYS A 347 16.16 -13.93 -7.44
N SER A 348 15.30 -13.39 -8.31
CA SER A 348 15.64 -13.08 -9.70
C SER A 348 16.74 -12.02 -9.78
N LEU A 349 16.71 -10.98 -8.93
CA LEU A 349 17.76 -9.97 -8.83
C LEU A 349 19.11 -10.55 -8.38
N ASP A 350 19.09 -11.44 -7.38
CA ASP A 350 20.32 -12.02 -6.81
C ASP A 350 20.95 -13.05 -7.76
N GLU A 351 20.14 -13.85 -8.45
CA GLU A 351 20.60 -14.91 -9.35
C GLU A 351 20.76 -14.44 -10.81
N ASN A 352 20.25 -13.26 -11.16
CA ASN A 352 20.17 -12.73 -12.53
C ASN A 352 19.52 -13.73 -13.51
N GLN A 353 18.46 -14.40 -13.05
CA GLN A 353 17.72 -15.42 -13.79
C GLN A 353 16.22 -15.30 -13.53
N PRO A 354 15.36 -15.82 -14.44
CA PRO A 354 13.93 -15.93 -14.16
C PRO A 354 13.64 -16.78 -12.92
N SER A 355 12.66 -16.37 -12.13
CA SER A 355 12.17 -17.10 -10.96
C SER A 355 10.72 -17.55 -11.20
N LEU A 356 10.48 -18.87 -11.12
CA LEU A 356 9.16 -19.46 -11.32
C LEU A 356 8.39 -19.47 -10.00
N ILE A 357 7.14 -19.05 -10.06
CA ILE A 357 6.21 -19.08 -8.92
C ILE A 357 5.44 -20.39 -8.97
N ALA A 358 5.67 -21.27 -8.00
CA ALA A 358 4.91 -22.50 -7.86
C ALA A 358 3.42 -22.21 -7.64
N ARG A 359 2.55 -23.14 -8.17
CA ARG A 359 1.10 -23.06 -7.98
C ARG A 359 0.69 -23.35 -6.56
#